data_6a8bd7865e9b402a3a49a0b136772dd7
#
_entry.id   6a8bd7865e9b402a3a49a0b136772dd7
#
_cell.length_a   1.000
_cell.length_b   1.000
_cell.length_c   1.000
_cell.angle_alpha   90.00
_cell.angle_beta   90.00
_cell.angle_gamma   90.00
#
_symmetry.space_group_name_H-M   'P 1'
#
loop_
_entity.id
_entity.type
_entity.pdbx_description
1 polymer ?
#
loop_
_entity_poly.entity_id
_entity_poly.type
_entity_poly.pdbx_seq_one_letter_code
_entity_poly.pdbx_strand_id
1 'polypeptide(L)'
;MGTKSKMENSVNTCAIFMLKFHASILDAIQKKKCVISVYPVMDGVYITSTSINDLQTALFHIFSELGDLFLSEDSFYHQFLVKAAIAYGPVIHGKDIDDSVNNAIAADKNYKNSLLLGLPMIQAITGEQKAPPFGVYVHESARTFHPTGETAFSFKWWKWFLLGKQGWNKDKTKQLSQKIEKYFDNCKKQSMVLEYPSDRIDVHKQAATEYFLQI
;
A
#
# COMPACT_ATOMS: atom_id res chain seq x y z
N MET A 1 12.84 -1.22 5.99
CA MET A 1 13.13 -0.35 7.16
C MET A 1 11.83 0.30 7.56
N GLY A 2 11.35 0.02 8.75
CA GLY A 2 10.07 0.54 9.23
C GLY A 2 10.14 2.04 9.52
N THR A 3 8.99 2.70 9.46
CA THR A 3 8.85 4.13 9.77
C THR A 3 9.35 4.47 11.17
N LYS A 4 9.16 3.56 12.14
CA LYS A 4 9.65 3.72 13.51
C LYS A 4 11.16 3.95 13.58
N SER A 5 11.98 3.10 12.98
CA SER A 5 13.44 3.24 13.00
C SER A 5 13.93 4.51 12.27
N LYS A 6 13.20 4.95 11.23
CA LYS A 6 13.49 6.24 10.56
C LYS A 6 13.15 7.43 11.45
N MET A 7 12.04 7.38 12.20
CA MET A 7 11.64 8.43 13.14
C MET A 7 12.65 8.60 14.29
N GLU A 8 13.14 7.49 14.82
CA GLU A 8 14.14 7.50 15.90
C GLU A 8 15.45 8.16 15.45
N ASN A 9 15.81 8.04 14.15
CA ASN A 9 17.02 8.64 13.61
C ASN A 9 16.84 10.09 13.14
N SER A 10 15.69 10.47 12.59
CA SER A 10 15.40 11.83 12.15
C SER A 10 13.91 12.03 11.86
N VAL A 11 13.24 12.80 12.71
CA VAL A 11 11.84 13.17 12.54
C VAL A 11 11.61 13.93 11.23
N ASN A 12 12.50 14.85 10.86
CA ASN A 12 12.38 15.63 9.63
C ASN A 12 12.48 14.75 8.37
N THR A 13 13.43 13.82 8.34
CA THR A 13 13.57 12.88 7.21
C THR A 13 12.33 12.00 7.10
N CYS A 14 11.79 11.55 8.22
CA CYS A 14 10.57 10.74 8.24
C CYS A 14 9.36 11.55 7.77
N ALA A 15 9.21 12.81 8.20
CA ALA A 15 8.11 13.68 7.79
C ALA A 15 8.14 13.94 6.26
N ILE A 16 9.32 14.26 5.71
CA ILE A 16 9.48 14.45 4.25
C ILE A 16 9.09 13.19 3.49
N PHE A 17 9.51 12.04 3.98
CA PHE A 17 9.18 10.75 3.40
C PHE A 17 7.65 10.48 3.41
N MET A 18 7.00 10.71 4.55
CA MET A 18 5.54 10.52 4.67
C MET A 18 4.78 11.48 3.75
N LEU A 19 5.23 12.73 3.66
CA LEU A 19 4.64 13.71 2.73
C LEU A 19 4.80 13.29 1.28
N LYS A 20 5.97 12.82 0.86
CA LYS A 20 6.19 12.27 -0.49
C LYS A 20 5.27 11.08 -0.77
N PHE A 21 5.15 10.16 0.19
CA PHE A 21 4.26 9.00 0.07
C PHE A 21 2.80 9.42 -0.13
N HIS A 22 2.27 10.28 0.73
CA HIS A 22 0.88 10.75 0.62
C HIS A 22 0.64 11.58 -0.64
N ALA A 23 1.59 12.45 -1.02
CA ALA A 23 1.49 13.24 -2.25
C ALA A 23 1.43 12.33 -3.49
N SER A 24 2.31 11.33 -3.59
CA SER A 24 2.29 10.36 -4.70
C SER A 24 0.97 9.60 -4.80
N ILE A 25 0.38 9.23 -3.66
CA ILE A 25 -0.93 8.57 -3.65
C ILE A 25 -2.03 9.51 -4.15
N LEU A 26 -2.06 10.75 -3.65
CA LEU A 26 -3.06 11.73 -4.07
C LEU A 26 -2.92 12.07 -5.55
N ASP A 27 -1.71 12.27 -6.05
CA ASP A 27 -1.45 12.53 -7.48
C ASP A 27 -1.90 11.36 -8.36
N ALA A 28 -1.62 10.12 -7.95
CA ALA A 28 -2.04 8.93 -8.67
C ALA A 28 -3.57 8.82 -8.76
N ILE A 29 -4.27 9.16 -7.69
CA ILE A 29 -5.73 9.08 -7.59
C ILE A 29 -6.40 10.23 -8.37
N GLN A 30 -5.90 11.47 -8.23
CA GLN A 30 -6.49 12.64 -8.88
C GLN A 30 -6.39 12.59 -10.41
N LYS A 31 -5.31 12.01 -10.94
CA LYS A 31 -5.11 11.81 -12.38
C LYS A 31 -6.12 10.83 -12.99
N LYS A 32 -6.83 10.06 -12.19
CA LYS A 32 -7.75 9.00 -12.63
C LYS A 32 -9.10 9.15 -11.92
N LYS A 33 -10.17 9.17 -12.69
CA LYS A 33 -11.54 9.29 -12.17
C LYS A 33 -12.02 7.95 -11.58
N CYS A 34 -11.34 7.42 -10.57
CA CYS A 34 -11.78 6.22 -9.86
C CYS A 34 -12.78 6.59 -8.76
N VAL A 35 -13.83 5.81 -8.62
CA VAL A 35 -14.80 5.97 -7.53
C VAL A 35 -14.25 5.27 -6.27
N ILE A 36 -13.48 6.01 -5.52
CA ILE A 36 -12.82 5.53 -4.28
C ILE A 36 -12.95 6.56 -3.17
N SER A 37 -12.87 6.09 -1.93
CA SER A 37 -12.68 6.95 -0.75
C SER A 37 -11.31 6.66 -0.13
N VAL A 38 -10.62 7.69 0.34
CA VAL A 38 -9.25 7.60 0.87
C VAL A 38 -9.22 8.11 2.31
N TYR A 39 -8.63 7.33 3.19
CA TYR A 39 -8.49 7.62 4.61
C TYR A 39 -7.00 7.55 4.98
N PRO A 40 -6.32 8.70 5.12
CA PRO A 40 -4.91 8.72 5.51
C PRO A 40 -4.74 8.27 6.97
N VAL A 41 -3.73 7.45 7.21
CA VAL A 41 -3.37 6.94 8.54
C VAL A 41 -1.86 6.92 8.66
N MET A 42 -1.27 7.89 9.38
CA MET A 42 0.18 7.98 9.62
C MET A 42 1.03 7.66 8.38
N ASP A 43 1.64 6.47 8.35
CA ASP A 43 2.49 5.96 7.26
C ASP A 43 1.75 5.04 6.29
N GLY A 44 0.43 5.13 6.26
CA GLY A 44 -0.42 4.33 5.39
C GLY A 44 -1.69 5.05 4.94
N VAL A 45 -2.47 4.38 4.13
CA VAL A 45 -3.81 4.83 3.72
C VAL A 45 -4.75 3.65 3.64
N TYR A 46 -6.00 3.85 4.03
CA TYR A 46 -7.08 2.97 3.63
C TYR A 46 -7.75 3.53 2.38
N ILE A 47 -7.99 2.66 1.43
CA ILE A 47 -8.72 2.97 0.20
C ILE A 47 -9.91 2.03 0.14
N THR A 48 -11.11 2.58 -0.03
CA THR A 48 -12.34 1.80 -0.19
C THR A 48 -12.95 2.06 -1.55
N SER A 49 -13.55 1.02 -2.14
CA SER A 49 -14.30 1.10 -3.38
C SER A 49 -15.41 0.06 -3.37
N THR A 50 -16.51 0.34 -4.06
CA THR A 50 -17.57 -0.63 -4.36
C THR A 50 -17.30 -1.38 -5.67
N SER A 51 -16.22 -1.04 -6.39
CA SER A 51 -15.80 -1.68 -7.65
C SER A 51 -14.38 -2.21 -7.55
N ILE A 52 -14.18 -3.47 -7.91
CA ILE A 52 -12.85 -4.10 -8.01
C ILE A 52 -12.02 -3.40 -9.11
N ASN A 53 -12.65 -3.05 -10.23
CA ASN A 53 -11.95 -2.40 -11.34
C ASN A 53 -11.40 -1.02 -10.95
N ASP A 54 -12.18 -0.22 -10.21
CA ASP A 54 -11.72 1.08 -9.71
C ASP A 54 -10.60 0.90 -8.69
N LEU A 55 -10.74 -0.06 -7.77
CA LEU A 55 -9.70 -0.38 -6.79
C LEU A 55 -8.40 -0.84 -7.47
N GLN A 56 -8.48 -1.76 -8.43
CA GLN A 56 -7.32 -2.23 -9.20
C GLN A 56 -6.66 -1.10 -9.98
N THR A 57 -7.47 -0.23 -10.59
CA THR A 57 -6.95 0.92 -11.33
C THR A 57 -6.24 1.90 -10.42
N ALA A 58 -6.82 2.24 -9.27
CA ALA A 58 -6.20 3.11 -8.28
C ALA A 58 -4.89 2.52 -7.76
N LEU A 59 -4.90 1.26 -7.34
CA LEU A 59 -3.69 0.57 -6.86
C LEU A 59 -2.60 0.48 -7.94
N PHE A 60 -2.95 0.20 -9.19
CA PHE A 60 -1.99 0.20 -10.28
C PHE A 60 -1.27 1.55 -10.39
N HIS A 61 -2.01 2.66 -10.39
CA HIS A 61 -1.41 3.99 -10.51
C HIS A 61 -0.60 4.37 -9.29
N ILE A 62 -1.07 4.05 -8.08
CA ILE A 62 -0.33 4.27 -6.83
C ILE A 62 1.00 3.51 -6.85
N PHE A 63 0.97 2.22 -7.15
CA PHE A 63 2.18 1.40 -7.16
C PHE A 63 3.13 1.78 -8.29
N SER A 64 2.61 2.23 -9.44
CA SER A 64 3.43 2.75 -10.54
C SER A 64 4.15 4.04 -10.15
N GLU A 65 3.44 5.00 -9.55
CA GLU A 65 4.02 6.28 -9.11
C GLU A 65 5.07 6.06 -8.00
N LEU A 66 4.74 5.24 -7.00
CA LEU A 66 5.66 4.89 -5.91
C LEU A 66 6.86 4.07 -6.42
N GLY A 67 6.65 3.22 -7.42
CA GLY A 67 7.71 2.48 -8.10
C GLY A 67 8.65 3.41 -8.88
N ASP A 68 8.13 4.38 -9.61
CA ASP A 68 8.92 5.39 -10.31
C ASP A 68 9.71 6.26 -9.32
N LEU A 69 9.11 6.65 -8.20
CA LEU A 69 9.80 7.36 -7.12
C LEU A 69 10.93 6.51 -6.53
N PHE A 70 10.68 5.23 -6.27
CA PHE A 70 11.72 4.31 -5.77
C PHE A 70 12.84 4.13 -6.79
N LEU A 71 12.51 4.02 -8.09
CA LEU A 71 13.49 3.88 -9.17
C LEU A 71 14.34 5.14 -9.37
N SER A 72 13.79 6.33 -9.19
CA SER A 72 14.51 7.60 -9.34
C SER A 72 15.34 7.99 -8.12
N GLU A 73 15.07 7.41 -6.93
CA GLU A 73 15.77 7.77 -5.70
C GLU A 73 17.13 7.06 -5.62
N ASP A 74 18.21 7.82 -5.67
CA ASP A 74 19.58 7.29 -5.62
C ASP A 74 20.08 7.05 -4.20
N SER A 75 19.59 7.83 -3.23
CA SER A 75 19.98 7.69 -1.84
C SER A 75 19.27 6.50 -1.19
N PHE A 76 20.05 5.51 -0.76
CA PHE A 76 19.54 4.36 -0.01
C PHE A 76 18.67 4.76 1.20
N TYR A 77 19.07 5.81 1.91
CA TYR A 77 18.34 6.27 3.11
C TYR A 77 16.98 6.90 2.79
N HIS A 78 16.79 7.38 1.58
CA HIS A 78 15.53 7.94 1.11
C HIS A 78 14.63 6.93 0.41
N GLN A 79 15.16 5.75 0.08
CA GLN A 79 14.36 4.66 -0.48
C GLN A 79 13.41 4.07 0.56
N PHE A 80 12.26 3.62 0.12
CA PHE A 80 11.26 2.96 0.95
C PHE A 80 10.53 1.87 0.20
N LEU A 81 10.11 0.87 0.93
CA LEU A 81 9.30 -0.22 0.41
C LEU A 81 7.85 -0.01 0.81
N VAL A 82 6.95 -0.24 -0.11
CA VAL A 82 5.51 -0.18 0.11
C VAL A 82 4.92 -1.58 0.01
N LYS A 83 3.84 -1.79 0.73
CA LYS A 83 3.05 -3.01 0.71
C LYS A 83 1.58 -2.64 0.76
N ALA A 84 0.71 -3.51 0.27
CA ALA A 84 -0.72 -3.34 0.41
C ALA A 84 -1.41 -4.68 0.64
N ALA A 85 -2.65 -4.62 1.13
CA ALA A 85 -3.54 -5.76 1.13
C ALA A 85 -4.95 -5.35 0.72
N ILE A 86 -5.66 -6.28 0.09
CA ILE A 86 -7.06 -6.15 -0.29
C ILE A 86 -7.87 -7.09 0.60
N ALA A 87 -8.92 -6.57 1.21
CA ALA A 87 -9.92 -7.33 1.94
C ALA A 87 -11.32 -6.91 1.46
N TYR A 88 -12.29 -7.82 1.60
CA TYR A 88 -13.67 -7.58 1.21
C TYR A 88 -14.63 -7.75 2.39
N GLY A 89 -15.62 -6.88 2.47
CA GLY A 89 -16.70 -6.95 3.46
C GLY A 89 -17.31 -5.58 3.73
N PRO A 90 -18.33 -5.53 4.59
CA PRO A 90 -18.99 -4.28 4.91
C PRO A 90 -18.05 -3.34 5.67
N VAL A 91 -18.06 -2.09 5.25
CA VAL A 91 -17.43 -0.97 5.96
C VAL A 91 -18.46 0.13 6.17
N ILE A 92 -18.33 0.84 7.28
CA ILE A 92 -19.14 2.00 7.62
C ILE A 92 -18.24 3.23 7.48
N HIS A 93 -18.61 4.12 6.60
CA HIS A 93 -17.96 5.42 6.48
C HIS A 93 -18.59 6.39 7.46
N GLY A 94 -17.78 7.17 8.14
CA GLY A 94 -18.26 8.14 9.11
C GLY A 94 -19.30 9.10 8.54
N LYS A 95 -19.16 9.51 7.28
CA LYS A 95 -20.14 10.36 6.57
C LYS A 95 -21.55 9.74 6.50
N ASP A 96 -21.65 8.42 6.54
CA ASP A 96 -22.91 7.67 6.42
C ASP A 96 -23.53 7.32 7.79
N ILE A 97 -22.86 7.69 8.90
CA ILE A 97 -23.39 7.52 10.26
C ILE A 97 -24.48 8.57 10.48
N ASP A 98 -25.64 8.12 10.99
CA ASP A 98 -26.74 9.02 11.33
C ASP A 98 -26.34 9.98 12.46
N ASP A 99 -26.69 11.25 12.34
CA ASP A 99 -26.33 12.29 13.32
C ASP A 99 -27.02 12.07 14.69
N SER A 100 -28.12 11.32 14.73
CA SER A 100 -28.80 10.96 15.97
C SER A 100 -28.04 9.96 16.84
N VAL A 101 -27.04 9.28 16.30
CA VAL A 101 -26.27 8.26 17.04
C VAL A 101 -25.46 8.89 18.18
N ASN A 102 -24.84 10.05 17.92
CA ASN A 102 -24.08 10.75 18.96
C ASN A 102 -23.86 12.23 18.58
N ASN A 103 -24.37 13.12 19.44
CA ASN A 103 -24.29 14.55 19.20
C ASN A 103 -22.86 15.11 19.11
N ALA A 104 -21.90 14.54 19.87
CA ALA A 104 -20.51 15.00 19.82
C ALA A 104 -19.86 14.64 18.48
N ILE A 105 -20.14 13.45 17.94
CA ILE A 105 -19.64 13.03 16.62
C ILE A 105 -20.31 13.85 15.52
N ALA A 106 -21.62 14.08 15.63
CA ALA A 106 -22.39 14.87 14.66
C ALA A 106 -21.89 16.32 14.58
N ALA A 107 -21.49 16.90 15.71
CA ALA A 107 -21.03 18.29 15.80
C ALA A 107 -19.67 18.54 15.11
N ASP A 108 -18.79 17.52 15.05
CA ASP A 108 -17.49 17.62 14.39
C ASP A 108 -17.49 16.82 13.07
N LYS A 109 -17.83 17.52 11.98
CA LYS A 109 -17.89 16.92 10.65
C LYS A 109 -16.53 16.37 10.18
N ASN A 110 -15.41 17.02 10.55
CA ASN A 110 -14.08 16.56 10.14
C ASN A 110 -13.74 15.25 10.84
N TYR A 111 -13.97 15.18 12.16
CA TYR A 111 -13.80 13.95 12.91
C TYR A 111 -14.73 12.84 12.37
N LYS A 112 -16.02 13.12 12.20
CA LYS A 112 -16.99 12.20 11.64
C LYS A 112 -16.53 11.63 10.30
N ASN A 113 -16.14 12.49 9.35
CA ASN A 113 -15.71 12.09 8.02
C ASN A 113 -14.39 11.30 8.00
N SER A 114 -13.56 11.41 9.03
CA SER A 114 -12.33 10.63 9.15
C SER A 114 -12.56 9.19 9.63
N LEU A 115 -13.75 8.88 10.15
CA LEU A 115 -14.06 7.54 10.64
C LEU A 115 -14.26 6.55 9.51
N LEU A 116 -13.62 5.40 9.65
CA LEU A 116 -13.82 4.21 8.83
C LEU A 116 -13.84 3.00 9.75
N LEU A 117 -14.93 2.24 9.74
CA LEU A 117 -15.17 1.12 10.66
C LEU A 117 -15.51 -0.15 9.87
N GLY A 118 -14.93 -1.27 10.27
CA GLY A 118 -15.26 -2.55 9.68
C GLY A 118 -14.18 -3.61 9.80
N LEU A 119 -14.58 -4.87 9.75
CA LEU A 119 -13.67 -6.01 9.79
C LEU A 119 -12.64 -6.01 8.65
N PRO A 120 -12.98 -5.60 7.41
CA PRO A 120 -12.00 -5.53 6.32
C PRO A 120 -10.77 -4.69 6.62
N MET A 121 -10.86 -3.67 7.46
CA MET A 121 -9.70 -2.86 7.87
C MET A 121 -8.67 -3.68 8.65
N ILE A 122 -9.14 -4.47 9.63
CA ILE A 122 -8.27 -5.35 10.42
C ILE A 122 -7.66 -6.43 9.52
N GLN A 123 -8.46 -6.98 8.61
CA GLN A 123 -8.02 -7.98 7.64
C GLN A 123 -6.96 -7.41 6.68
N ALA A 124 -7.11 -6.15 6.25
CA ALA A 124 -6.13 -5.48 5.40
C ALA A 124 -4.81 -5.22 6.14
N ILE A 125 -4.83 -4.71 7.38
CA ILE A 125 -3.62 -4.50 8.19
C ILE A 125 -2.87 -5.82 8.40
N THR A 126 -3.55 -6.87 8.82
CA THR A 126 -2.92 -8.18 9.06
C THR A 126 -2.46 -8.84 7.76
N GLY A 127 -3.17 -8.57 6.67
CA GLY A 127 -2.83 -9.03 5.32
C GLY A 127 -1.60 -8.32 4.75
N GLU A 128 -1.46 -7.01 5.00
CA GLU A 128 -0.31 -6.22 4.53
C GLU A 128 1.02 -6.81 5.02
N GLN A 129 1.07 -7.33 6.23
CA GLN A 129 2.26 -7.99 6.78
C GLN A 129 2.70 -9.20 5.94
N LYS A 130 1.76 -9.86 5.24
CA LYS A 130 1.99 -11.03 4.37
C LYS A 130 2.29 -10.64 2.91
N ALA A 131 2.20 -9.35 2.59
CA ALA A 131 2.51 -8.85 1.25
C ALA A 131 4.02 -8.81 1.03
N PRO A 132 4.52 -9.17 -0.16
CA PRO A 132 5.90 -8.93 -0.53
C PRO A 132 6.16 -7.41 -0.70
N PRO A 133 7.42 -6.99 -0.64
CA PRO A 133 7.79 -5.62 -1.00
C PRO A 133 7.29 -5.23 -2.39
N PHE A 134 6.67 -4.05 -2.51
CA PHE A 134 5.94 -3.61 -3.69
C PHE A 134 4.85 -4.57 -4.16
N GLY A 135 4.33 -5.39 -3.24
CA GLY A 135 3.30 -6.37 -3.53
C GLY A 135 1.97 -6.07 -2.87
N VAL A 136 0.94 -6.73 -3.39
CA VAL A 136 -0.44 -6.64 -2.89
C VAL A 136 -0.90 -8.03 -2.47
N TYR A 137 -1.12 -8.20 -1.18
CA TYR A 137 -1.74 -9.42 -0.64
C TYR A 137 -3.26 -9.36 -0.82
N VAL A 138 -3.87 -10.47 -1.18
CA VAL A 138 -5.33 -10.59 -1.25
C VAL A 138 -5.81 -11.49 -0.12
N HIS A 139 -6.53 -10.89 0.80
CA HIS A 139 -7.12 -11.62 1.94
C HIS A 139 -8.18 -12.63 1.46
N GLU A 140 -8.42 -13.66 2.25
CA GLU A 140 -9.40 -14.73 1.93
C GLU A 140 -10.79 -14.17 1.66
N SER A 141 -11.21 -13.14 2.41
CA SER A 141 -12.50 -12.48 2.18
C SER A 141 -12.66 -11.95 0.75
N ALA A 142 -11.62 -11.34 0.16
CA ALA A 142 -11.64 -10.83 -1.21
C ALA A 142 -11.43 -11.93 -2.27
N ARG A 143 -10.96 -13.12 -1.87
CA ARG A 143 -10.87 -14.30 -2.73
C ARG A 143 -12.14 -15.13 -2.75
N THR A 144 -12.97 -15.00 -1.71
CA THR A 144 -14.22 -15.74 -1.56
C THR A 144 -15.43 -14.90 -1.96
N PHE A 145 -15.41 -13.61 -1.65
CA PHE A 145 -16.54 -12.70 -1.86
C PHE A 145 -16.13 -11.54 -2.77
N HIS A 146 -17.12 -10.99 -3.47
CA HIS A 146 -16.94 -9.88 -4.42
C HIS A 146 -18.24 -9.09 -4.56
N PRO A 147 -18.20 -7.84 -5.06
CA PRO A 147 -19.40 -7.09 -5.41
C PRO A 147 -20.24 -7.82 -6.47
N THR A 148 -21.55 -7.60 -6.45
CA THR A 148 -22.47 -8.19 -7.43
C THR A 148 -22.08 -7.80 -8.86
N GLY A 149 -21.98 -8.78 -9.74
CA GLY A 149 -21.62 -8.60 -11.14
C GLY A 149 -20.10 -8.55 -11.42
N GLU A 150 -19.26 -8.68 -10.42
CA GLU A 150 -17.81 -8.76 -10.55
C GLU A 150 -17.28 -10.16 -10.20
N THR A 151 -15.98 -10.37 -10.35
CA THR A 151 -15.32 -11.66 -10.06
C THR A 151 -14.34 -11.50 -8.91
N ALA A 152 -14.35 -12.45 -7.97
CA ALA A 152 -13.40 -12.50 -6.87
C ALA A 152 -11.95 -12.62 -7.37
N PHE A 153 -11.01 -12.17 -6.57
CA PHE A 153 -9.59 -12.38 -6.85
C PHE A 153 -9.24 -13.88 -6.76
N SER A 154 -8.52 -14.39 -7.75
CA SER A 154 -8.14 -15.82 -7.78
C SER A 154 -6.85 -16.13 -7.03
N PHE A 155 -6.00 -15.14 -6.75
CA PHE A 155 -4.65 -15.34 -6.25
C PHE A 155 -4.43 -14.71 -4.88
N LYS A 156 -3.53 -15.31 -4.10
CA LYS A 156 -3.04 -14.77 -2.82
C LYS A 156 -2.29 -13.44 -2.98
N TRP A 157 -1.57 -13.27 -4.09
CA TRP A 157 -0.86 -12.05 -4.44
C TRP A 157 -1.38 -11.50 -5.76
N TRP A 158 -1.87 -10.29 -5.74
CA TRP A 158 -2.28 -9.61 -6.96
C TRP A 158 -1.08 -8.86 -7.56
N LYS A 159 -0.75 -9.20 -8.81
CA LYS A 159 0.38 -8.64 -9.55
C LYS A 159 -0.07 -7.41 -10.34
N TRP A 160 -0.04 -6.25 -9.69
CA TRP A 160 -0.49 -4.98 -10.27
C TRP A 160 0.23 -4.63 -11.59
N PHE A 161 1.50 -4.96 -11.73
CA PHE A 161 2.30 -4.69 -12.92
C PHE A 161 1.88 -5.50 -14.16
N LEU A 162 1.09 -6.54 -14.03
CA LEU A 162 0.55 -7.31 -15.15
C LEU A 162 -0.64 -6.63 -15.84
N LEU A 163 -1.22 -5.59 -15.25
CA LEU A 163 -2.31 -4.84 -15.91
C LEU A 163 -1.86 -4.13 -17.19
N GLY A 164 -0.55 -3.95 -17.40
CA GLY A 164 0.02 -3.45 -18.67
C GLY A 164 -0.53 -2.08 -19.11
N LYS A 165 -0.98 -1.26 -18.17
CA LYS A 165 -1.52 0.08 -18.48
C LYS A 165 -0.38 1.05 -18.76
N GLN A 166 -0.70 2.15 -19.45
CA GLN A 166 0.22 3.18 -19.93
C GLN A 166 1.25 3.60 -18.86
N GLY A 167 2.53 3.57 -19.21
CA GLY A 167 3.64 4.06 -18.39
C GLY A 167 4.38 3.00 -17.58
N TRP A 168 3.85 1.77 -17.43
CA TRP A 168 4.52 0.67 -16.75
C TRP A 168 4.63 -0.56 -17.66
N ASN A 169 5.85 -1.04 -17.89
CA ASN A 169 6.14 -2.18 -18.78
C ASN A 169 7.01 -3.23 -18.07
N LYS A 170 7.32 -4.30 -18.79
CA LYS A 170 8.18 -5.40 -18.29
C LYS A 170 9.56 -4.93 -17.88
N ASP A 171 10.16 -4.00 -18.63
CA ASP A 171 11.51 -3.51 -18.35
C ASP A 171 11.53 -2.72 -17.04
N LYS A 172 10.56 -1.84 -16.81
CA LYS A 172 10.41 -1.14 -15.52
C LYS A 172 10.19 -2.10 -14.37
N THR A 173 9.38 -3.14 -14.57
CA THR A 173 9.15 -4.18 -13.55
C THR A 173 10.44 -4.90 -13.20
N LYS A 174 11.24 -5.25 -14.21
CA LYS A 174 12.57 -5.87 -14.02
C LYS A 174 13.53 -4.93 -13.28
N GLN A 175 13.57 -3.65 -13.67
CA GLN A 175 14.38 -2.65 -12.99
C GLN A 175 13.97 -2.49 -11.52
N LEU A 176 12.65 -2.46 -11.23
CA LEU A 176 12.15 -2.39 -9.87
C LEU A 176 12.58 -3.59 -9.04
N SER A 177 12.41 -4.81 -9.57
CA SER A 177 12.86 -6.04 -8.90
C SER A 177 14.35 -6.01 -8.57
N GLN A 178 15.19 -5.67 -9.54
CA GLN A 178 16.65 -5.56 -9.35
C GLN A 178 17.03 -4.49 -8.32
N LYS A 179 16.33 -3.35 -8.32
CA LYS A 179 16.60 -2.29 -7.34
C LYS A 179 16.16 -2.67 -5.94
N ILE A 180 15.06 -3.42 -5.79
CA ILE A 180 14.62 -3.99 -4.51
C ILE A 180 15.66 -4.99 -3.97
N GLU A 181 16.22 -5.85 -4.83
CA GLU A 181 17.28 -6.78 -4.41
C GLU A 181 18.52 -6.02 -3.89
N LYS A 182 18.99 -5.03 -4.64
CA LYS A 182 20.10 -4.15 -4.19
C LYS A 182 19.80 -3.44 -2.89
N TYR A 183 18.55 -2.98 -2.70
CA TYR A 183 18.12 -2.36 -1.46
C TYR A 183 18.28 -3.32 -0.27
N PHE A 184 17.84 -4.59 -0.41
CA PHE A 184 18.00 -5.58 0.65
C PHE A 184 19.47 -5.96 0.90
N ASP A 185 20.31 -6.01 -0.13
CA ASP A 185 21.74 -6.23 0.04
C ASP A 185 22.40 -5.09 0.83
N ASN A 186 21.96 -3.86 0.64
CA ASN A 186 22.41 -2.72 1.44
C ASN A 186 21.86 -2.78 2.87
N CYS A 187 20.58 -3.17 3.06
CA CYS A 187 20.03 -3.41 4.38
C CYS A 187 20.82 -4.45 5.15
N LYS A 188 21.24 -5.54 4.50
CA LYS A 188 21.99 -6.63 5.13
C LYS A 188 23.36 -6.16 5.59
N LYS A 189 24.07 -5.34 4.80
CA LYS A 189 25.35 -4.74 5.17
C LYS A 189 25.24 -3.80 6.39
N GLN A 190 24.07 -3.21 6.58
CA GLN A 190 23.81 -2.20 7.63
C GLN A 190 22.80 -2.68 8.67
N SER A 191 22.60 -3.99 8.79
CA SER A 191 21.52 -4.60 9.60
C SER A 191 21.52 -4.13 11.06
N MET A 192 22.70 -3.97 11.67
CA MET A 192 22.84 -3.48 13.05
C MET A 192 22.41 -2.01 13.19
N VAL A 193 22.83 -1.14 12.27
CA VAL A 193 22.50 0.30 12.30
C VAL A 193 21.01 0.52 12.01
N LEU A 194 20.44 -0.32 11.15
CA LEU A 194 19.03 -0.23 10.75
C LEU A 194 18.08 -0.96 11.72
N GLU A 195 18.61 -1.65 12.72
CA GLU A 195 17.83 -2.53 13.61
C GLU A 195 16.93 -3.49 12.81
N TYR A 196 17.44 -3.99 11.69
CA TYR A 196 16.71 -4.87 10.78
C TYR A 196 17.40 -6.24 10.76
N PRO A 197 16.87 -7.24 11.48
CA PRO A 197 17.50 -8.56 11.58
C PRO A 197 17.73 -9.21 10.22
N SER A 198 18.90 -9.82 10.03
CA SER A 198 19.32 -10.39 8.74
C SER A 198 18.39 -11.50 8.23
N ASP A 199 17.89 -12.34 9.12
CA ASP A 199 16.92 -13.39 8.80
C ASP A 199 15.62 -12.80 8.25
N ARG A 200 15.15 -11.71 8.84
CA ARG A 200 13.96 -11.00 8.36
C ARG A 200 14.20 -10.30 7.01
N ILE A 201 15.40 -9.78 6.78
CA ILE A 201 15.80 -9.22 5.48
C ILE A 201 15.75 -10.31 4.42
N ASP A 202 16.31 -11.50 4.69
CA ASP A 202 16.33 -12.62 3.76
C ASP A 202 14.92 -13.11 3.42
N VAL A 203 14.03 -13.21 4.39
CA VAL A 203 12.60 -13.55 4.16
C VAL A 203 11.92 -12.52 3.25
N HIS A 204 12.12 -11.23 3.49
CA HIS A 204 11.51 -10.19 2.66
C HIS A 204 12.11 -10.14 1.25
N LYS A 205 13.43 -10.36 1.13
CA LYS A 205 14.11 -10.44 -0.16
C LYS A 205 13.57 -11.61 -0.99
N GLN A 206 13.46 -12.80 -0.37
CA GLN A 206 12.90 -13.97 -1.02
C GLN A 206 11.46 -13.72 -1.47
N ALA A 207 10.61 -13.17 -0.62
CA ALA A 207 9.23 -12.85 -0.97
C ALA A 207 9.13 -11.88 -2.16
N ALA A 208 10.03 -10.89 -2.24
CA ALA A 208 10.10 -9.99 -3.40
C ALA A 208 10.52 -10.74 -4.67
N THR A 209 11.56 -11.56 -4.59
CA THR A 209 12.03 -12.39 -5.71
C THR A 209 10.90 -13.28 -6.26
N GLU A 210 10.21 -14.01 -5.39
CA GLU A 210 9.08 -14.88 -5.78
C GLU A 210 7.92 -14.08 -6.42
N TYR A 211 7.64 -12.88 -5.90
CA TYR A 211 6.58 -12.04 -6.44
C TYR A 211 6.86 -11.55 -7.86
N PHE A 212 8.11 -11.23 -8.16
CA PHE A 212 8.53 -10.74 -9.48
C PHE A 212 9.01 -11.83 -10.45
N LEU A 213 9.16 -13.10 -10.03
CA LEU A 213 9.69 -14.22 -10.84
C LEU A 213 8.86 -14.59 -12.10
N GLN A 214 7.65 -14.06 -12.28
CA GLN A 214 6.77 -14.42 -13.40
C GLN A 214 6.57 -13.26 -14.39
N ILE A 215 7.64 -12.54 -14.68
CA ILE A 215 7.61 -11.42 -15.64
C ILE A 215 7.95 -11.89 -17.04
#